data_a1a1960cc9678de7ca291e47602b3175
#
_entry.id   a1a1960cc9678de7ca291e47602b3175
#
_cell.length_a   1.000
_cell.length_b   1.000
_cell.length_c   1.000
_cell.angle_alpha   90.00
_cell.angle_beta   90.00
_cell.angle_gamma   90.00
#
_symmetry.space_group_name_H-M   'P 1'
#
loop_
_entity.id
_entity.type
_entity.pdbx_description
1 polymer ?
#
loop_
_entity_poly.entity_id
_entity_poly.type
_entity_poly.pdbx_seq_one_letter_code
_entity_poly.pdbx_strand_id
1 'polypeptide(L)'
;MKKYSVLYNPKSGNGRSATEVYNLEKLLPDATFTYTDITQISDVPGFLSEIPSDEGVILAGGDGTINHFINDIGGKDPGREILYFATGTGNDFLNDIGVTHGDPPFRLNEYIINLPVVYVNGLEKYFLNGIGYGIDGYCCEVGDRIRATSNKKVDYTAIAIKGLIYDYHRTSAEITIDGISKSYKKVWLSPTMKGRYIGGGMKIAPQQDRNAKDGSVSLMVMRCRSKLKTLMVFPSIFKGEHVKHTKIVDIFQGHDVHVKFDRPTALQIDGETVLNVLEYTVKAPRLAEKKEIEKETAGIV
;
A
#
# COMPACT_ATOMS: atom_id res chain seq x y z
N MET A 1 5.38 -17.51 30.91
CA MET A 1 4.56 -16.50 30.20
C MET A 1 5.37 -16.02 29.02
N LYS A 2 4.74 -15.93 27.84
CA LYS A 2 5.40 -15.39 26.64
C LYS A 2 5.53 -13.86 26.78
N LYS A 3 6.69 -13.32 26.43
CA LYS A 3 6.94 -11.87 26.49
C LYS A 3 6.83 -11.29 25.09
N TYR A 4 6.30 -10.07 24.99
CA TYR A 4 6.20 -9.34 23.74
C TYR A 4 6.65 -7.89 23.89
N SER A 5 7.53 -7.46 22.98
CA SER A 5 7.80 -6.05 22.71
C SER A 5 6.78 -5.54 21.68
N VAL A 6 5.94 -4.59 22.06
CA VAL A 6 4.89 -4.00 21.22
C VAL A 6 5.35 -2.64 20.71
N LEU A 7 5.64 -2.56 19.42
CA LEU A 7 5.98 -1.33 18.73
C LEU A 7 4.68 -0.73 18.17
N TYR A 8 4.18 0.35 18.75
CA TYR A 8 2.91 0.91 18.34
C TYR A 8 3.03 2.36 17.89
N ASN A 9 2.17 2.77 16.97
CA ASN A 9 2.07 4.17 16.56
C ASN A 9 0.86 4.82 17.24
N PRO A 10 1.04 5.65 18.27
CA PRO A 10 -0.07 6.25 19.03
C PRO A 10 -0.95 7.16 18.17
N LYS A 11 -0.44 7.69 17.05
CA LYS A 11 -1.18 8.56 16.13
C LYS A 11 -2.07 7.81 15.15
N SER A 12 -1.88 6.49 14.99
CA SER A 12 -2.70 5.66 14.10
C SER A 12 -4.17 5.68 14.53
N GLY A 13 -5.07 5.53 13.55
CA GLY A 13 -6.50 5.53 13.80
C GLY A 13 -7.04 6.83 14.36
N ASN A 14 -6.44 7.99 14.03
CA ASN A 14 -6.74 9.29 14.63
C ASN A 14 -6.54 9.29 16.16
N GLY A 15 -5.47 8.66 16.63
CA GLY A 15 -5.11 8.58 18.04
C GLY A 15 -5.74 7.40 18.81
N ARG A 16 -6.63 6.62 18.20
CA ARG A 16 -7.26 5.46 18.87
C ARG A 16 -6.27 4.35 19.20
N SER A 17 -5.22 4.21 18.40
CA SER A 17 -4.17 3.21 18.61
C SER A 17 -3.55 3.30 20.01
N ALA A 18 -3.45 4.50 20.59
CA ALA A 18 -2.92 4.71 21.94
C ALA A 18 -3.75 3.99 23.05
N THR A 19 -5.00 3.66 22.78
CA THR A 19 -5.87 2.92 23.71
C THR A 19 -6.17 1.50 23.20
N GLU A 20 -6.39 1.33 21.90
CA GLU A 20 -6.74 0.05 21.30
C GLU A 20 -5.61 -1.00 21.39
N VAL A 21 -4.34 -0.55 21.44
CA VAL A 21 -3.18 -1.45 21.58
C VAL A 21 -3.26 -2.31 22.85
N TYR A 22 -3.85 -1.82 23.93
CA TYR A 22 -4.01 -2.58 25.18
C TYR A 22 -5.06 -3.68 25.11
N ASN A 23 -5.82 -3.79 24.01
CA ASN A 23 -6.68 -4.97 23.79
C ASN A 23 -5.87 -6.26 23.60
N LEU A 24 -4.56 -6.16 23.32
CA LEU A 24 -3.64 -7.30 23.32
C LEU A 24 -3.65 -8.06 24.64
N GLU A 25 -3.79 -7.38 25.78
CA GLU A 25 -3.85 -8.02 27.10
C GLU A 25 -5.07 -8.93 27.27
N LYS A 26 -6.18 -8.59 26.60
CA LYS A 26 -7.40 -9.42 26.57
C LYS A 26 -7.31 -10.56 25.60
N LEU A 27 -6.62 -10.34 24.44
CA LEU A 27 -6.47 -11.34 23.38
C LEU A 27 -5.43 -12.40 23.73
N LEU A 28 -4.42 -12.04 24.53
CA LEU A 28 -3.29 -12.91 24.91
C LEU A 28 -3.10 -12.84 26.45
N PRO A 29 -4.05 -13.35 27.27
CA PRO A 29 -4.05 -13.15 28.72
C PRO A 29 -2.85 -13.79 29.45
N ASP A 30 -2.19 -14.79 28.85
CA ASP A 30 -1.03 -15.47 29.40
C ASP A 30 0.31 -14.85 28.94
N ALA A 31 0.29 -13.64 28.37
CA ALA A 31 1.46 -12.92 27.91
C ALA A 31 1.76 -11.69 28.75
N THR A 32 2.99 -11.20 28.67
CA THR A 32 3.41 -9.89 29.21
C THR A 32 3.86 -9.00 28.07
N PHE A 33 3.60 -7.70 28.19
CA PHE A 33 3.85 -6.74 27.12
C PHE A 33 4.69 -5.56 27.59
N THR A 34 5.66 -5.17 26.77
CA THR A 34 6.40 -3.90 26.88
C THR A 34 6.01 -3.03 25.70
N TYR A 35 5.37 -1.89 25.96
CA TYR A 35 4.88 -0.98 24.91
C TYR A 35 5.88 0.12 24.61
N THR A 36 6.24 0.28 23.35
CA THR A 36 7.17 1.31 22.86
C THR A 36 6.54 2.08 21.70
N ASP A 37 6.54 3.42 21.79
CA ASP A 37 6.13 4.29 20.70
C ASP A 37 7.15 4.22 19.56
N ILE A 38 6.78 3.58 18.44
CA ILE A 38 7.66 3.40 17.29
C ILE A 38 8.07 4.74 16.66
N THR A 39 7.28 5.80 16.82
CA THR A 39 7.60 7.13 16.26
C THR A 39 8.76 7.82 16.97
N GLN A 40 9.21 7.27 18.11
CA GLN A 40 10.36 7.76 18.88
C GLN A 40 11.64 6.95 18.61
N ILE A 41 11.55 5.88 17.81
CA ILE A 41 12.70 5.04 17.48
C ILE A 41 13.33 5.57 16.18
N SER A 42 14.58 6.01 16.26
CA SER A 42 15.33 6.53 15.11
C SER A 42 16.04 5.44 14.30
N ASP A 43 16.35 4.30 14.92
CA ASP A 43 16.98 3.13 14.29
C ASP A 43 16.18 1.88 14.64
N VAL A 44 15.19 1.58 13.82
CA VAL A 44 14.31 0.41 14.01
C VAL A 44 15.10 -0.90 13.91
N PRO A 45 15.98 -1.12 12.92
CA PRO A 45 16.82 -2.33 12.87
C PRO A 45 17.68 -2.52 14.12
N GLY A 46 18.36 -1.48 14.60
CA GLY A 46 19.15 -1.50 15.82
C GLY A 46 18.29 -1.89 17.03
N PHE A 47 17.15 -1.23 17.20
CA PHE A 47 16.20 -1.53 18.27
C PHE A 47 15.72 -2.99 18.23
N LEU A 48 15.36 -3.51 17.06
CA LEU A 48 14.95 -4.91 16.91
C LEU A 48 16.06 -5.89 17.33
N SER A 49 17.32 -5.56 17.08
CA SER A 49 18.47 -6.41 17.45
C SER A 49 18.72 -6.45 18.96
N GLU A 50 18.29 -5.44 19.71
CA GLU A 50 18.43 -5.35 21.18
C GLU A 50 17.33 -6.15 21.92
N ILE A 51 16.20 -6.45 21.26
CA ILE A 51 15.13 -7.25 21.86
C ILE A 51 15.60 -8.71 22.00
N PRO A 52 15.49 -9.34 23.18
CA PRO A 52 15.88 -10.73 23.42
C PRO A 52 15.26 -11.69 22.39
N SER A 53 16.01 -12.73 22.02
CA SER A 53 15.56 -13.69 20.97
C SER A 53 14.36 -14.54 21.38
N ASP A 54 14.10 -14.71 22.67
CA ASP A 54 12.96 -15.41 23.25
C ASP A 54 11.72 -14.50 23.41
N GLU A 55 11.85 -13.20 23.14
CA GLU A 55 10.76 -12.22 23.19
C GLU A 55 10.16 -12.00 21.81
N GLY A 56 8.82 -12.10 21.71
CA GLY A 56 8.10 -11.84 20.46
C GLY A 56 8.01 -10.34 20.17
N VAL A 57 7.85 -9.97 18.88
CA VAL A 57 7.63 -8.58 18.48
C VAL A 57 6.26 -8.43 17.84
N ILE A 58 5.49 -7.45 18.30
CA ILE A 58 4.20 -7.07 17.71
C ILE A 58 4.30 -5.63 17.19
N LEU A 59 4.08 -5.43 15.90
CA LEU A 59 3.88 -4.12 15.30
C LEU A 59 2.39 -3.77 15.36
N ALA A 60 2.04 -2.64 16.00
CA ALA A 60 0.64 -2.23 16.13
C ALA A 60 0.40 -0.86 15.49
N GLY A 61 -0.59 -0.78 14.60
CA GLY A 61 -0.88 0.46 13.87
C GLY A 61 -1.85 0.27 12.72
N GLY A 62 -1.77 1.13 11.72
CA GLY A 62 -2.45 1.03 10.43
C GLY A 62 -1.49 0.78 9.28
N ASP A 63 -2.00 0.82 8.04
CA ASP A 63 -1.22 0.60 6.81
C ASP A 63 0.01 1.53 6.74
N GLY A 64 -0.13 2.80 7.14
CA GLY A 64 0.99 3.75 7.23
C GLY A 64 2.07 3.32 8.22
N THR A 65 1.71 2.69 9.35
CA THR A 65 2.68 2.18 10.31
C THR A 65 3.49 1.03 9.71
N ILE A 66 2.83 0.13 8.96
CA ILE A 66 3.53 -0.95 8.24
C ILE A 66 4.44 -0.34 7.18
N ASN A 67 3.96 0.66 6.41
CA ASN A 67 4.75 1.29 5.36
C ASN A 67 6.01 1.97 5.92
N HIS A 68 5.91 2.72 7.02
CA HIS A 68 7.09 3.29 7.69
C HIS A 68 8.04 2.20 8.14
N PHE A 69 7.54 1.17 8.85
CA PHE A 69 8.36 0.05 9.31
C PHE A 69 9.13 -0.63 8.17
N ILE A 70 8.47 -0.88 7.04
CA ILE A 70 9.10 -1.49 5.85
C ILE A 70 10.25 -0.62 5.33
N ASN A 71 10.06 0.69 5.27
CA ASN A 71 11.07 1.62 4.78
C ASN A 71 12.22 1.80 5.79
N ASP A 72 11.93 1.78 7.09
CA ASP A 72 12.94 1.85 8.15
C ASP A 72 13.86 0.61 8.14
N ILE A 73 13.31 -0.59 7.89
CA ILE A 73 14.13 -1.81 7.73
C ILE A 73 14.74 -1.94 6.33
N GLY A 74 14.52 -0.96 5.44
CA GLY A 74 15.03 -0.96 4.06
C GLY A 74 14.49 -2.10 3.19
N GLY A 75 13.24 -2.54 3.41
CA GLY A 75 12.58 -3.64 2.68
C GLY A 75 13.24 -5.01 2.87
N LYS A 76 14.10 -5.15 3.88
CA LYS A 76 14.83 -6.39 4.18
C LYS A 76 14.05 -7.27 5.14
N ASP A 77 14.45 -8.55 5.20
CA ASP A 77 13.97 -9.45 6.25
C ASP A 77 14.41 -8.90 7.63
N PRO A 78 13.50 -8.68 8.57
CA PRO A 78 13.83 -8.21 9.91
C PRO A 78 14.66 -9.20 10.76
N GLY A 79 14.93 -10.41 10.24
CA GLY A 79 15.71 -11.45 10.92
C GLY A 79 15.01 -12.11 12.11
N ARG A 80 13.74 -11.75 12.35
CA ARG A 80 12.91 -12.31 13.42
C ARG A 80 11.43 -12.28 13.03
N GLU A 81 10.60 -13.02 13.76
CA GLU A 81 9.15 -12.98 13.58
C GLU A 81 8.57 -11.65 14.03
N ILE A 82 7.81 -11.00 13.16
CA ILE A 82 7.03 -9.80 13.44
C ILE A 82 5.55 -10.19 13.34
N LEU A 83 4.83 -10.03 14.43
CA LEU A 83 3.36 -10.11 14.43
C LEU A 83 2.78 -8.73 14.17
N TYR A 84 1.62 -8.66 13.54
CA TYR A 84 0.90 -7.41 13.31
C TYR A 84 -0.44 -7.40 14.03
N PHE A 85 -0.71 -6.29 14.72
CA PHE A 85 -1.99 -6.02 15.36
C PHE A 85 -2.58 -4.72 14.82
N ALA A 86 -3.74 -4.79 14.20
CA ALA A 86 -4.37 -3.65 13.55
C ALA A 86 -5.06 -2.74 14.57
N THR A 87 -4.58 -1.50 14.70
CA THR A 87 -5.16 -0.44 15.54
C THR A 87 -5.44 0.85 14.75
N GLY A 88 -5.22 0.81 13.42
CA GLY A 88 -5.45 1.92 12.52
C GLY A 88 -6.83 1.92 11.89
N THR A 89 -7.13 2.99 11.13
CA THR A 89 -8.35 3.11 10.32
C THR A 89 -8.14 2.73 8.85
N GLY A 90 -6.90 2.70 8.36
CA GLY A 90 -6.56 2.23 7.03
C GLY A 90 -6.66 0.70 7.01
N ASN A 91 -7.48 0.17 6.12
CA ASN A 91 -7.78 -1.26 6.09
C ASN A 91 -7.54 -1.86 4.71
N ASP A 92 -6.81 -1.16 3.84
CA ASP A 92 -6.57 -1.63 2.46
C ASP A 92 -5.76 -2.94 2.49
N PHE A 93 -4.73 -3.01 3.36
CA PHE A 93 -3.96 -4.23 3.57
C PHE A 93 -4.80 -5.35 4.18
N LEU A 94 -5.56 -5.08 5.25
CA LEU A 94 -6.40 -6.10 5.90
C LEU A 94 -7.49 -6.62 4.96
N ASN A 95 -8.16 -5.72 4.22
CA ASN A 95 -9.16 -6.10 3.22
C ASN A 95 -8.56 -7.01 2.14
N ASP A 96 -7.29 -6.77 1.80
CA ASP A 96 -6.60 -7.54 0.77
C ASP A 96 -6.28 -8.97 1.24
N ILE A 97 -5.89 -9.15 2.50
CA ILE A 97 -5.55 -10.47 3.05
C ILE A 97 -6.73 -11.16 3.75
N GLY A 98 -7.89 -10.50 3.85
CA GLY A 98 -9.11 -11.06 4.45
C GLY A 98 -9.10 -11.15 5.97
N VAL A 99 -8.33 -10.27 6.64
CA VAL A 99 -8.27 -10.17 8.10
C VAL A 99 -9.13 -9.00 8.56
N THR A 100 -9.77 -9.13 9.72
CA THR A 100 -10.65 -8.12 10.28
C THR A 100 -9.97 -7.33 11.39
N HIS A 101 -10.30 -6.05 11.50
CA HIS A 101 -9.84 -5.22 12.62
C HIS A 101 -10.35 -5.80 13.95
N GLY A 102 -9.43 -6.00 14.91
CA GLY A 102 -9.71 -6.61 16.20
C GLY A 102 -9.44 -8.11 16.27
N ASP A 103 -9.09 -8.75 15.16
CA ASP A 103 -8.59 -10.12 15.17
C ASP A 103 -7.26 -10.21 15.97
N PRO A 104 -6.91 -11.40 16.50
CA PRO A 104 -5.63 -11.61 17.16
C PRO A 104 -4.44 -11.25 16.26
N PRO A 105 -3.27 -10.91 16.86
CA PRO A 105 -2.07 -10.64 16.08
C PRO A 105 -1.70 -11.80 15.18
N PHE A 106 -1.31 -11.50 13.94
CA PHE A 106 -0.91 -12.48 12.93
C PHE A 106 0.49 -12.18 12.39
N ARG A 107 1.14 -13.16 11.78
CA ARG A 107 2.49 -13.03 11.23
C ARG A 107 2.50 -12.07 10.03
N LEU A 108 3.41 -11.07 10.09
CA LEU A 108 3.53 -10.04 9.07
C LEU A 108 4.64 -10.34 8.04
N ASN A 109 5.65 -11.14 8.40
CA ASN A 109 6.90 -11.28 7.63
C ASN A 109 6.68 -11.55 6.14
N GLU A 110 5.76 -12.44 5.79
CA GLU A 110 5.51 -12.81 4.39
C GLU A 110 4.99 -11.65 3.52
N TYR A 111 4.43 -10.62 4.15
CA TYR A 111 3.86 -9.46 3.47
C TYR A 111 4.82 -8.28 3.35
N ILE A 112 5.94 -8.28 4.09
CA ILE A 112 6.88 -7.16 4.16
C ILE A 112 8.24 -7.45 3.52
N ILE A 113 8.41 -8.60 2.94
CA ILE A 113 9.60 -8.99 2.16
C ILE A 113 9.27 -9.02 0.66
N ASN A 114 10.30 -8.88 -0.17
CA ASN A 114 10.13 -8.90 -1.63
C ASN A 114 9.10 -7.88 -2.14
N LEU A 115 9.12 -6.69 -1.56
CA LEU A 115 8.24 -5.60 -1.94
C LEU A 115 8.76 -4.86 -3.18
N PRO A 116 7.87 -4.30 -3.99
CA PRO A 116 8.26 -3.40 -5.06
C PRO A 116 8.79 -2.08 -4.50
N VAL A 117 9.70 -1.48 -5.27
CA VAL A 117 10.32 -0.18 -4.98
C VAL A 117 9.85 0.84 -6.01
N VAL A 118 9.50 2.03 -5.56
CA VAL A 118 9.24 3.18 -6.40
C VAL A 118 10.39 4.18 -6.33
N TYR A 119 10.77 4.69 -7.50
CA TYR A 119 11.72 5.78 -7.69
C TYR A 119 10.98 7.00 -8.23
N VAL A 120 10.96 8.09 -7.46
CA VAL A 120 10.23 9.31 -7.80
C VAL A 120 10.90 10.54 -7.19
N ASN A 121 11.16 11.58 -7.98
CA ASN A 121 11.77 12.85 -7.52
C ASN A 121 13.02 12.66 -6.64
N GLY A 122 13.86 11.67 -6.95
CA GLY A 122 15.06 11.32 -6.16
C GLY A 122 14.78 10.52 -4.88
N LEU A 123 13.52 10.19 -4.60
CA LEU A 123 13.13 9.29 -3.51
C LEU A 123 13.15 7.85 -4.00
N GLU A 124 13.55 6.95 -3.09
CA GLU A 124 13.40 5.51 -3.21
C GLU A 124 12.56 5.02 -2.03
N LYS A 125 11.42 4.37 -2.32
CA LYS A 125 10.51 3.87 -1.28
C LYS A 125 9.91 2.52 -1.64
N TYR A 126 9.85 1.63 -0.66
CA TYR A 126 9.03 0.42 -0.72
C TYR A 126 7.56 0.77 -0.50
N PHE A 127 6.65 0.03 -1.13
CA PHE A 127 5.23 0.20 -0.90
C PHE A 127 4.52 -1.14 -0.68
N LEU A 128 3.53 -1.10 0.22
CA LEU A 128 2.76 -2.26 0.69
C LEU A 128 1.53 -2.52 -0.18
N ASN A 129 0.76 -1.48 -0.47
CA ASN A 129 -0.52 -1.58 -1.17
C ASN A 129 -0.42 -1.05 -2.60
N GLY A 130 0.01 0.18 -2.77
CA GLY A 130 0.13 0.74 -4.11
C GLY A 130 0.47 2.22 -4.16
N ILE A 131 0.63 2.66 -5.40
CA ILE A 131 0.89 4.05 -5.77
C ILE A 131 -0.33 4.58 -6.51
N GLY A 132 -0.87 5.71 -6.08
CA GLY A 132 -1.93 6.42 -6.79
C GLY A 132 -1.38 7.61 -7.55
N TYR A 133 -1.56 7.66 -8.87
CA TYR A 133 -1.09 8.76 -9.71
C TYR A 133 -2.23 9.33 -10.55
N GLY A 134 -2.39 10.64 -10.54
CA GLY A 134 -3.49 11.34 -11.15
C GLY A 134 -4.47 11.88 -10.11
N ILE A 135 -5.78 11.63 -10.28
CA ILE A 135 -6.79 12.15 -9.35
C ILE A 135 -6.64 11.63 -7.91
N ASP A 136 -6.07 10.46 -7.72
CA ASP A 136 -5.82 9.89 -6.41
C ASP A 136 -4.74 10.70 -5.65
N GLY A 137 -3.60 10.98 -6.29
CA GLY A 137 -2.59 11.87 -5.74
C GLY A 137 -3.14 13.28 -5.46
N TYR A 138 -3.98 13.81 -6.36
CA TYR A 138 -4.69 15.08 -6.14
C TYR A 138 -5.58 15.01 -4.88
N CYS A 139 -6.29 13.92 -4.66
CA CYS A 139 -7.12 13.75 -3.46
C CYS A 139 -6.28 13.77 -2.18
N CYS A 140 -5.13 13.12 -2.19
CA CYS A 140 -4.20 13.13 -1.05
C CYS A 140 -3.63 14.53 -0.81
N GLU A 141 -3.20 15.24 -1.85
CA GLU A 141 -2.73 16.65 -1.75
C GLU A 141 -3.78 17.56 -1.12
N VAL A 142 -5.04 17.48 -1.59
CA VAL A 142 -6.13 18.28 -1.02
C VAL A 142 -6.42 17.87 0.41
N GLY A 143 -6.41 16.57 0.71
CA GLY A 143 -6.60 16.03 2.06
C GLY A 143 -5.54 16.53 3.04
N ASP A 144 -4.26 16.56 2.63
CA ASP A 144 -3.17 17.08 3.44
C ASP A 144 -3.35 18.58 3.73
N ARG A 145 -3.76 19.35 2.72
CA ARG A 145 -4.05 20.77 2.86
C ARG A 145 -5.20 21.03 3.85
N ILE A 146 -6.25 20.20 3.82
CA ILE A 146 -7.36 20.30 4.78
C ILE A 146 -6.87 19.96 6.19
N ARG A 147 -6.07 18.89 6.36
CA ARG A 147 -5.50 18.51 7.68
C ARG A 147 -4.59 19.59 8.26
N ALA A 148 -3.81 20.25 7.42
CA ALA A 148 -2.92 21.35 7.86
C ALA A 148 -3.69 22.61 8.31
N THR A 149 -4.91 22.82 7.83
CA THR A 149 -5.69 24.05 8.08
C THR A 149 -6.89 23.86 8.98
N SER A 150 -7.30 22.62 9.25
CA SER A 150 -8.48 22.33 10.08
C SER A 150 -8.41 20.93 10.72
N ASN A 151 -9.07 20.81 11.87
CA ASN A 151 -9.27 19.50 12.54
C ASN A 151 -10.47 18.70 11.99
N LYS A 152 -11.04 19.11 10.85
CA LYS A 152 -12.17 18.39 10.24
C LYS A 152 -11.71 17.07 9.64
N LYS A 153 -12.59 16.06 9.75
CA LYS A 153 -12.38 14.79 9.06
C LYS A 153 -12.36 15.02 7.55
N VAL A 154 -11.34 14.49 6.88
CA VAL A 154 -11.21 14.57 5.41
C VAL A 154 -12.19 13.59 4.76
N ASP A 155 -13.05 14.10 3.89
CA ASP A 155 -13.94 13.29 3.04
C ASP A 155 -13.30 13.15 1.65
N TYR A 156 -12.53 12.11 1.45
CA TYR A 156 -11.86 11.81 0.19
C TYR A 156 -12.82 11.57 -0.96
N THR A 157 -14.03 11.02 -0.68
CA THR A 157 -15.05 10.81 -1.72
C THR A 157 -15.57 12.13 -2.25
N ALA A 158 -15.87 13.09 -1.38
CA ALA A 158 -16.29 14.42 -1.78
C ALA A 158 -15.19 15.16 -2.56
N ILE A 159 -13.92 15.03 -2.13
CA ILE A 159 -12.76 15.60 -2.86
C ILE A 159 -12.65 14.99 -4.25
N ALA A 160 -12.75 13.66 -4.38
CA ALA A 160 -12.68 12.97 -5.66
C ALA A 160 -13.81 13.41 -6.61
N ILE A 161 -15.04 13.47 -6.13
CA ILE A 161 -16.20 13.94 -6.93
C ILE A 161 -16.00 15.37 -7.39
N LYS A 162 -15.59 16.28 -6.48
CA LYS A 162 -15.31 17.67 -6.80
C LYS A 162 -14.16 17.76 -7.82
N GLY A 163 -13.10 17.01 -7.61
CA GLY A 163 -11.96 16.91 -8.54
C GLY A 163 -12.39 16.47 -9.93
N LEU A 164 -13.20 15.39 -10.04
CA LEU A 164 -13.70 14.89 -11.31
C LEU A 164 -14.55 15.93 -12.08
N ILE A 165 -15.32 16.74 -11.37
CA ILE A 165 -16.24 17.71 -12.01
C ILE A 165 -15.50 19.02 -12.36
N TYR A 166 -14.73 19.57 -11.44
CA TYR A 166 -14.22 20.94 -11.53
C TYR A 166 -12.70 21.05 -11.55
N ASP A 167 -12.03 20.52 -10.55
CA ASP A 167 -10.69 20.98 -10.18
C ASP A 167 -9.57 20.17 -10.87
N TYR A 168 -9.77 18.87 -11.09
CA TYR A 168 -8.74 18.03 -11.68
C TYR A 168 -8.82 17.99 -13.21
N HIS A 169 -7.67 18.28 -13.85
CA HIS A 169 -7.54 18.25 -15.30
C HIS A 169 -6.81 16.97 -15.71
N ARG A 170 -7.42 16.22 -16.64
CA ARG A 170 -6.85 14.97 -17.19
C ARG A 170 -5.52 15.22 -17.88
N THR A 171 -4.61 14.29 -17.70
CA THR A 171 -3.28 14.29 -18.32
C THR A 171 -3.25 13.42 -19.58
N SER A 172 -2.20 13.55 -20.38
CA SER A 172 -1.74 12.48 -21.25
C SER A 172 -0.66 11.70 -20.52
N ALA A 173 -0.53 10.43 -20.82
CA ALA A 173 0.47 9.56 -20.19
C ALA A 173 1.23 8.76 -21.23
N GLU A 174 2.52 8.60 -21.01
CA GLU A 174 3.36 7.58 -21.61
C GLU A 174 3.64 6.51 -20.56
N ILE A 175 3.36 5.27 -20.88
CA ILE A 175 3.44 4.15 -19.95
C ILE A 175 4.29 3.07 -20.59
N THR A 176 5.31 2.63 -19.88
CA THR A 176 6.16 1.51 -20.28
C THR A 176 6.09 0.41 -19.22
N ILE A 177 5.82 -0.81 -19.65
CA ILE A 177 5.79 -1.99 -18.80
C ILE A 177 6.65 -3.06 -19.45
N ASP A 178 7.69 -3.51 -18.72
CA ASP A 178 8.65 -4.52 -19.19
C ASP A 178 9.16 -4.22 -20.59
N GLY A 179 9.47 -2.94 -20.88
CA GLY A 179 10.00 -2.46 -22.15
C GLY A 179 8.95 -2.17 -23.24
N ILE A 180 7.67 -2.46 -23.02
CA ILE A 180 6.60 -2.18 -23.99
C ILE A 180 5.94 -0.84 -23.62
N SER A 181 6.04 0.14 -24.53
CA SER A 181 5.49 1.49 -24.33
C SER A 181 4.16 1.70 -25.02
N LYS A 182 3.27 2.45 -24.38
CA LYS A 182 1.98 2.85 -24.88
C LYS A 182 1.60 4.27 -24.44
N SER A 183 1.11 5.09 -25.37
CA SER A 183 0.66 6.46 -25.08
C SER A 183 -0.85 6.52 -24.87
N TYR A 184 -1.27 7.33 -23.89
CA TYR A 184 -2.64 7.52 -23.51
C TYR A 184 -3.03 9.00 -23.48
N LYS A 185 -4.25 9.31 -23.84
CA LYS A 185 -4.84 10.67 -23.71
C LYS A 185 -6.02 10.64 -22.77
N LYS A 186 -6.24 11.77 -22.07
CA LYS A 186 -7.39 11.95 -21.16
C LYS A 186 -7.38 10.95 -19.99
N VAL A 187 -6.21 10.73 -19.42
CA VAL A 187 -6.00 9.88 -18.24
C VAL A 187 -6.49 10.61 -16.98
N TRP A 188 -7.29 9.92 -16.20
CA TRP A 188 -7.75 10.35 -14.89
C TRP A 188 -6.90 9.79 -13.77
N LEU A 189 -6.49 8.53 -13.91
CA LEU A 189 -5.86 7.74 -12.85
C LEU A 189 -4.95 6.69 -13.48
N SER A 190 -3.74 6.53 -12.95
CA SER A 190 -2.79 5.50 -13.36
C SER A 190 -2.04 4.95 -12.14
N PRO A 191 -2.70 4.13 -11.29
CA PRO A 191 -2.09 3.52 -10.12
C PRO A 191 -1.29 2.29 -10.47
N THR A 192 -0.21 2.04 -9.69
CA THR A 192 0.55 0.78 -9.68
C THR A 192 0.32 0.07 -8.35
N MET A 193 -0.10 -1.19 -8.40
CA MET A 193 -0.66 -1.92 -7.28
C MET A 193 0.13 -3.18 -6.95
N LYS A 194 0.53 -3.34 -5.68
CA LYS A 194 1.01 -4.59 -5.08
C LYS A 194 -0.14 -5.38 -4.47
N GLY A 195 -1.09 -4.70 -3.85
CA GLY A 195 -2.34 -5.27 -3.35
C GLY A 195 -3.52 -4.96 -4.28
N ARG A 196 -4.73 -5.40 -3.90
CA ARG A 196 -5.98 -5.12 -4.64
C ARG A 196 -6.58 -3.77 -4.31
N TYR A 197 -6.32 -3.23 -3.10
CA TYR A 197 -7.00 -2.08 -2.54
C TYR A 197 -6.05 -0.91 -2.29
N ILE A 198 -6.57 0.31 -2.43
CA ILE A 198 -5.89 1.57 -2.10
C ILE A 198 -6.93 2.66 -1.78
N GLY A 199 -6.51 3.69 -1.07
CA GLY A 199 -7.32 4.89 -0.85
C GLY A 199 -8.57 4.66 0.01
N GLY A 200 -8.51 3.68 0.94
CA GLY A 200 -9.58 3.40 1.88
C GLY A 200 -10.73 2.58 1.29
N GLY A 201 -10.40 1.52 0.55
CA GLY A 201 -11.36 0.52 0.07
C GLY A 201 -11.63 0.54 -1.43
N MET A 202 -10.95 1.34 -2.22
CA MET A 202 -11.02 1.26 -3.69
C MET A 202 -10.33 -0.02 -4.17
N LYS A 203 -11.08 -0.96 -4.73
CA LYS A 203 -10.58 -2.23 -5.29
C LYS A 203 -10.05 -2.04 -6.70
N ILE A 204 -8.92 -1.35 -6.82
CA ILE A 204 -8.31 -0.89 -8.08
C ILE A 204 -7.87 -2.05 -8.98
N ALA A 205 -7.21 -3.05 -8.41
CA ALA A 205 -6.68 -4.19 -9.14
C ALA A 205 -7.31 -5.50 -8.62
N PRO A 206 -8.59 -5.79 -8.95
CA PRO A 206 -9.32 -6.90 -8.35
C PRO A 206 -8.71 -8.28 -8.62
N GLN A 207 -7.87 -8.41 -9.66
CA GLN A 207 -7.19 -9.64 -10.03
C GLN A 207 -5.73 -9.72 -9.55
N GLN A 208 -5.23 -8.65 -8.90
CA GLN A 208 -3.88 -8.67 -8.34
C GLN A 208 -3.80 -9.70 -7.22
N ASP A 209 -2.78 -10.53 -7.28
CA ASP A 209 -2.37 -11.39 -6.18
C ASP A 209 -1.17 -10.74 -5.48
N ARG A 210 -1.36 -10.34 -4.22
CA ARG A 210 -0.29 -9.78 -3.37
C ARG A 210 0.89 -10.75 -3.24
N ASN A 211 0.59 -12.04 -3.25
CA ASN A 211 1.56 -13.13 -3.12
C ASN A 211 1.90 -13.77 -4.48
N ALA A 212 1.76 -13.00 -5.58
CA ALA A 212 2.11 -13.45 -6.90
C ALA A 212 3.48 -14.12 -6.91
N LYS A 213 3.55 -15.35 -7.39
CA LYS A 213 4.77 -16.19 -7.35
C LYS A 213 5.93 -15.56 -8.11
N ASP A 214 5.64 -14.78 -9.14
CA ASP A 214 6.63 -14.06 -9.94
C ASP A 214 7.01 -12.70 -9.35
N GLY A 215 6.25 -12.19 -8.37
CA GLY A 215 6.47 -10.89 -7.73
C GLY A 215 5.88 -9.70 -8.49
N SER A 216 5.14 -9.93 -9.59
CA SER A 216 4.59 -8.87 -10.44
C SER A 216 3.64 -7.90 -9.72
N VAL A 217 3.53 -6.70 -10.27
CA VAL A 217 2.57 -5.66 -9.88
C VAL A 217 1.55 -5.42 -10.99
N SER A 218 0.38 -4.90 -10.65
CA SER A 218 -0.63 -4.46 -11.62
C SER A 218 -0.56 -2.96 -11.82
N LEU A 219 -0.62 -2.50 -13.07
CA LEU A 219 -0.85 -1.11 -13.44
C LEU A 219 -2.24 -0.98 -14.05
N MET A 220 -3.05 -0.04 -13.56
CA MET A 220 -4.30 0.35 -14.18
C MET A 220 -4.16 1.70 -14.89
N VAL A 221 -4.84 1.86 -16.01
CA VAL A 221 -5.01 3.15 -16.68
C VAL A 221 -6.49 3.42 -16.86
N MET A 222 -7.00 4.43 -16.18
CA MET A 222 -8.38 4.90 -16.39
C MET A 222 -8.40 6.17 -17.24
N ARG A 223 -8.99 6.08 -18.43
CA ARG A 223 -9.05 7.17 -19.39
C ARG A 223 -10.47 7.37 -19.94
N CYS A 224 -10.93 8.60 -19.98
CA CYS A 224 -12.24 8.89 -20.53
C CYS A 224 -12.34 10.36 -21.00
N ARG A 225 -12.95 10.58 -22.17
CA ARG A 225 -13.22 11.94 -22.68
C ARG A 225 -14.41 12.61 -21.96
N SER A 226 -15.40 11.83 -21.56
CA SER A 226 -16.62 12.32 -20.91
C SER A 226 -16.49 12.31 -19.40
N LYS A 227 -16.59 13.48 -18.76
CA LYS A 227 -16.63 13.60 -17.29
C LYS A 227 -17.84 12.84 -16.70
N LEU A 228 -19.02 12.97 -17.34
CA LEU A 228 -20.22 12.28 -16.88
C LEU A 228 -20.05 10.76 -16.90
N LYS A 229 -19.46 10.20 -17.95
CA LYS A 229 -19.19 8.78 -18.02
C LYS A 229 -18.17 8.33 -16.97
N THR A 230 -17.16 9.15 -16.69
CA THR A 230 -16.19 8.89 -15.61
C THR A 230 -16.90 8.84 -14.25
N LEU A 231 -17.78 9.82 -13.97
CA LEU A 231 -18.57 9.85 -12.72
C LEU A 231 -19.48 8.62 -12.56
N MET A 232 -20.08 8.13 -13.66
CA MET A 232 -20.91 6.91 -13.62
C MET A 232 -20.09 5.64 -13.36
N VAL A 233 -18.86 5.58 -13.87
CA VAL A 233 -17.99 4.40 -13.71
C VAL A 233 -17.21 4.44 -12.40
N PHE A 234 -16.84 5.62 -11.89
CA PHE A 234 -15.98 5.78 -10.72
C PHE A 234 -16.46 5.00 -9.48
N PRO A 235 -17.75 5.02 -9.08
CA PRO A 235 -18.22 4.23 -7.93
C PRO A 235 -18.03 2.73 -8.08
N SER A 236 -17.96 2.20 -9.31
CA SER A 236 -17.75 0.76 -9.54
C SER A 236 -16.33 0.30 -9.14
N ILE A 237 -15.40 1.25 -8.93
CA ILE A 237 -14.04 0.95 -8.44
C ILE A 237 -14.08 0.28 -7.06
N PHE A 238 -14.97 0.71 -6.17
CA PHE A 238 -15.08 0.13 -4.83
C PHE A 238 -15.48 -1.36 -4.84
N LYS A 239 -16.20 -1.78 -5.90
CA LYS A 239 -16.59 -3.18 -6.11
C LYS A 239 -15.62 -3.94 -7.03
N GLY A 240 -14.61 -3.25 -7.60
CA GLY A 240 -13.72 -3.83 -8.60
C GLY A 240 -14.40 -4.09 -9.96
N GLU A 241 -15.58 -3.51 -10.19
CA GLU A 241 -16.35 -3.75 -11.43
C GLU A 241 -15.95 -2.83 -12.58
N HIS A 242 -15.18 -1.77 -12.31
CA HIS A 242 -14.63 -0.86 -13.31
C HIS A 242 -13.83 -1.58 -14.40
N VAL A 243 -13.22 -2.72 -14.10
CA VAL A 243 -12.45 -3.54 -15.06
C VAL A 243 -13.32 -4.06 -16.22
N LYS A 244 -14.65 -4.14 -16.04
CA LYS A 244 -15.60 -4.53 -17.11
C LYS A 244 -15.70 -3.44 -18.18
N HIS A 245 -15.28 -2.20 -17.90
CA HIS A 245 -15.35 -1.08 -18.83
C HIS A 245 -14.07 -0.95 -19.67
N THR A 246 -13.74 -1.96 -20.46
CA THR A 246 -12.48 -2.08 -21.24
C THR A 246 -12.20 -0.95 -22.23
N LYS A 247 -13.25 -0.15 -22.61
CA LYS A 247 -13.06 1.09 -23.41
C LYS A 247 -12.50 2.26 -22.61
N ILE A 248 -12.53 2.18 -21.27
CA ILE A 248 -12.14 3.24 -20.34
C ILE A 248 -10.96 2.81 -19.47
N VAL A 249 -10.88 1.52 -19.11
CA VAL A 249 -9.93 0.94 -18.19
C VAL A 249 -9.09 -0.10 -18.91
N ASP A 250 -7.78 0.07 -18.88
CA ASP A 250 -6.79 -0.95 -19.26
C ASP A 250 -6.09 -1.38 -17.98
N ILE A 251 -5.79 -2.68 -17.83
CA ILE A 251 -4.99 -3.25 -16.73
C ILE A 251 -3.86 -4.08 -17.33
N PHE A 252 -2.68 -3.95 -16.76
CA PHE A 252 -1.46 -4.63 -17.14
C PHE A 252 -0.80 -5.24 -15.90
N GLN A 253 -0.01 -6.27 -16.10
CA GLN A 253 0.88 -6.84 -15.09
C GLN A 253 2.31 -6.82 -15.60
N GLY A 254 3.27 -6.60 -14.73
CA GLY A 254 4.68 -6.60 -15.06
C GLY A 254 5.55 -6.27 -13.85
N HIS A 255 6.86 -6.16 -14.09
CA HIS A 255 7.87 -5.95 -13.04
C HIS A 255 8.52 -4.57 -13.14
N ASP A 256 8.79 -4.11 -14.35
CA ASP A 256 9.38 -2.82 -14.61
C ASP A 256 8.31 -1.88 -15.16
N VAL A 257 7.83 -0.95 -14.33
CA VAL A 257 6.78 -0.01 -14.71
C VAL A 257 7.34 1.40 -14.71
N HIS A 258 7.15 2.13 -15.82
CA HIS A 258 7.44 3.55 -15.91
C HIS A 258 6.20 4.30 -16.39
N VAL A 259 5.83 5.35 -15.66
CA VAL A 259 4.68 6.20 -15.96
C VAL A 259 5.12 7.65 -15.99
N LYS A 260 4.88 8.31 -17.14
CA LYS A 260 5.18 9.73 -17.34
C LYS A 260 3.92 10.48 -17.77
N PHE A 261 3.58 11.54 -17.07
CA PHE A 261 2.51 12.45 -17.45
C PHE A 261 3.05 13.66 -18.26
N ASP A 262 2.16 14.30 -19.01
CA ASP A 262 2.49 15.49 -19.81
C ASP A 262 2.66 16.77 -18.95
N ARG A 263 2.39 16.68 -17.65
CA ARG A 263 2.61 17.75 -16.67
C ARG A 263 2.77 17.18 -15.27
N PRO A 264 3.45 17.92 -14.35
CA PRO A 264 3.53 17.49 -12.94
C PRO A 264 2.14 17.42 -12.30
N THR A 265 1.92 16.36 -11.52
CA THR A 265 0.76 16.16 -10.66
C THR A 265 1.22 15.58 -9.32
N ALA A 266 0.35 15.61 -8.31
CA ALA A 266 0.60 14.88 -7.08
C ALA A 266 0.50 13.36 -7.31
N LEU A 267 1.32 12.62 -6.57
CA LEU A 267 1.33 11.17 -6.49
C LEU A 267 1.22 10.79 -5.01
N GLN A 268 0.59 9.69 -4.69
CA GLN A 268 0.62 9.12 -3.35
C GLN A 268 1.26 7.73 -3.34
N ILE A 269 1.97 7.37 -2.27
CA ILE A 269 2.58 6.07 -2.00
C ILE A 269 2.01 5.58 -0.67
N ASP A 270 1.16 4.56 -0.68
CA ASP A 270 0.47 4.05 0.52
C ASP A 270 -0.16 5.16 1.40
N GLY A 271 -0.67 6.22 0.76
CA GLY A 271 -1.30 7.36 1.42
C GLY A 271 -0.40 8.56 1.70
N GLU A 272 0.91 8.46 1.48
CA GLU A 272 1.85 9.59 1.59
C GLU A 272 1.97 10.35 0.27
N THR A 273 1.78 11.66 0.33
CA THR A 273 1.76 12.52 -0.86
C THR A 273 3.16 12.94 -1.30
N VAL A 274 3.46 12.79 -2.58
CA VAL A 274 4.62 13.37 -3.25
C VAL A 274 4.15 14.39 -4.26
N LEU A 275 4.60 15.64 -4.12
CA LEU A 275 4.17 16.74 -4.97
C LEU A 275 5.05 16.88 -6.22
N ASN A 276 4.50 17.56 -7.25
CA ASN A 276 5.22 17.94 -8.48
C ASN A 276 5.87 16.74 -9.19
N VAL A 277 5.20 15.60 -9.25
CA VAL A 277 5.67 14.42 -9.94
C VAL A 277 5.34 14.49 -11.42
N LEU A 278 6.35 14.41 -12.27
CA LEU A 278 6.20 14.27 -13.73
C LEU A 278 6.18 12.81 -14.15
N GLU A 279 7.03 12.00 -13.52
CA GLU A 279 7.20 10.58 -13.82
C GLU A 279 7.64 9.80 -12.58
N TYR A 280 7.36 8.51 -12.57
CA TYR A 280 7.89 7.57 -11.61
C TYR A 280 8.24 6.23 -12.26
N THR A 281 9.12 5.48 -11.61
CA THR A 281 9.47 4.12 -12.02
C THR A 281 9.24 3.17 -10.86
N VAL A 282 8.65 2.00 -11.13
CA VAL A 282 8.55 0.90 -10.17
C VAL A 282 9.43 -0.25 -10.64
N LYS A 283 10.14 -0.84 -9.70
CA LYS A 283 10.86 -2.10 -9.84
C LYS A 283 10.22 -3.12 -8.90
N ALA A 284 9.51 -4.08 -9.45
CA ALA A 284 8.99 -5.21 -8.69
C ALA A 284 10.01 -6.36 -8.72
N PRO A 285 10.10 -7.15 -7.64
CA PRO A 285 11.02 -8.27 -7.57
C PRO A 285 10.66 -9.32 -8.62
N ARG A 286 11.68 -9.90 -9.27
CA ARG A 286 11.52 -11.06 -10.14
C ARG A 286 11.83 -12.30 -9.31
N LEU A 287 10.79 -12.88 -8.73
CA LEU A 287 10.93 -14.08 -7.92
C LEU A 287 11.04 -15.28 -8.85
N ALA A 288 12.13 -16.05 -8.70
CA ALA A 288 12.27 -17.30 -9.45
C ALA A 288 11.12 -18.24 -9.06
N GLU A 289 10.43 -18.81 -10.04
CA GLU A 289 9.55 -19.95 -9.77
C GLU A 289 10.40 -20.98 -9.02
N LYS A 290 9.99 -21.35 -7.82
CA LYS A 290 10.54 -22.54 -7.17
C LYS A 290 10.19 -23.70 -8.11
N LYS A 291 11.17 -24.09 -8.97
CA LYS A 291 11.07 -25.35 -9.71
C LYS A 291 10.80 -26.41 -8.65
N GLU A 292 9.77 -27.23 -8.87
CA GLU A 292 9.51 -28.46 -8.14
C GLU A 292 10.74 -29.40 -8.26
N ILE A 293 11.73 -29.18 -7.41
CA ILE A 293 12.92 -30.05 -7.29
C ILE A 293 12.59 -31.25 -6.36
N GLU A 294 11.32 -31.49 -6.03
CA GLU A 294 10.93 -32.55 -5.09
C GLU A 294 10.37 -33.81 -5.75
N LYS A 295 10.54 -34.05 -7.04
CA LYS A 295 10.09 -35.31 -7.66
C LYS A 295 11.13 -36.20 -8.33
N GLU A 296 12.41 -35.86 -8.25
CA GLU A 296 13.45 -36.73 -8.88
C GLU A 296 14.33 -37.54 -7.92
N THR A 297 14.12 -37.48 -6.61
CA THR A 297 14.91 -38.27 -5.66
C THR A 297 14.15 -39.46 -5.03
N ALA A 298 12.97 -39.81 -5.51
CA ALA A 298 12.21 -40.97 -5.03
C ALA A 298 12.04 -42.08 -6.08
N GLY A 299 12.98 -42.24 -6.97
CA GLY A 299 12.90 -43.24 -8.06
C GLY A 299 14.18 -43.98 -8.36
N ILE A 300 15.04 -44.23 -7.35
CA ILE A 300 16.11 -45.24 -7.47
C ILE A 300 16.25 -45.94 -6.10
N VAL A 301 15.52 -47.01 -5.89
CA VAL A 301 15.93 -48.28 -5.26
C VAL A 301 15.03 -49.36 -5.84
#